data_1af724a020c2881b99904c8e4a602dfa
#
_entry.id   1af724a020c2881b99904c8e4a602dfa
#
_cell.length_a   1.000
_cell.length_b   1.000
_cell.length_c   1.000
_cell.angle_alpha   90.00
_cell.angle_beta   90.00
_cell.angle_gamma   90.00
#
_symmetry.space_group_name_H-M   'P 1'
#
loop_
_entity.id
_entity.type
_entity.pdbx_description
1 polymer ?
#
loop_
_entity_poly.entity_id
_entity_poly.type
_entity_poly.pdbx_seq_one_letter_code
_entity_poly.pdbx_strand_id
1 'polypeptide(L)'
;MGAKKVLILGAGLVARPMVRYLLERGFEVIVASRTVSRAEALIDGHPAGRAVAFQVEQIEALDPLLAEVDLAVSLLPAHRHVEVARRCLALQRHLVTTSYVSPAMGDLGDQAAAAGLLFLNECGLDPGIDHMSAMQDIDRVKADGGRIAGFTSWCGGLPAAEANDNPWHYKFSWAPRGVLVAATNPAAWLEDG
;
A
#
# COMPACT_ATOMS: atom_id res chain seq x y z
N MET A 1 -19.39 16.11 11.76
CA MET A 1 -18.36 15.98 10.70
C MET A 1 -18.88 14.96 9.71
N GLY A 2 -18.86 15.25 8.40
CA GLY A 2 -19.20 14.26 7.37
C GLY A 2 -18.25 13.06 7.38
N ALA A 3 -18.67 11.95 6.76
CA ALA A 3 -17.80 10.78 6.60
C ALA A 3 -16.53 11.16 5.81
N LYS A 4 -15.37 10.64 6.23
CA LYS A 4 -14.11 10.84 5.51
C LYS A 4 -14.12 10.03 4.23
N LYS A 5 -13.56 10.59 3.17
CA LYS A 5 -13.54 9.98 1.82
C LYS A 5 -12.16 9.50 1.45
N VAL A 6 -12.09 8.26 0.99
CA VAL A 6 -10.83 7.60 0.60
C VAL A 6 -10.90 7.14 -0.85
N LEU A 7 -9.91 7.52 -1.64
CA LEU A 7 -9.70 7.02 -2.99
C LEU A 7 -8.71 5.86 -2.97
N ILE A 8 -9.09 4.71 -3.48
CA ILE A 8 -8.21 3.54 -3.65
C ILE A 8 -7.90 3.38 -5.14
N LEU A 9 -6.62 3.50 -5.49
CA LEU A 9 -6.12 3.32 -6.85
C LEU A 9 -5.64 1.87 -7.03
N GLY A 10 -6.43 1.08 -7.74
CA GLY A 10 -6.18 -0.32 -8.03
C GLY A 10 -7.19 -1.27 -7.39
N ALA A 11 -7.69 -2.21 -8.19
CA ALA A 11 -8.60 -3.30 -7.78
C ALA A 11 -7.93 -4.65 -8.00
N GLY A 12 -6.70 -4.81 -7.47
CA GLY A 12 -5.90 -6.01 -7.55
C GLY A 12 -6.21 -7.04 -6.45
N LEU A 13 -5.38 -8.08 -6.38
CA LEU A 13 -5.55 -9.22 -5.47
C LEU A 13 -5.58 -8.81 -3.99
N VAL A 14 -4.83 -7.78 -3.61
CA VAL A 14 -4.67 -7.35 -2.21
C VAL A 14 -5.64 -6.23 -1.79
N ALA A 15 -6.48 -5.72 -2.70
CA ALA A 15 -7.31 -4.55 -2.40
C ALA A 15 -8.55 -4.87 -1.53
N ARG A 16 -9.08 -6.09 -1.62
CA ARG A 16 -10.36 -6.46 -1.00
C ARG A 16 -10.42 -6.24 0.51
N PRO A 17 -9.45 -6.69 1.31
CA PRO A 17 -9.50 -6.49 2.76
C PRO A 17 -9.55 -5.01 3.15
N MET A 18 -8.77 -4.16 2.48
CA MET A 18 -8.74 -2.72 2.74
C MET A 18 -10.08 -2.05 2.39
N VAL A 19 -10.63 -2.33 1.20
CA VAL A 19 -11.91 -1.76 0.77
C VAL A 19 -13.01 -2.10 1.78
N ARG A 20 -13.11 -3.38 2.17
CA ARG A 20 -14.10 -3.84 3.15
C ARG A 20 -13.91 -3.19 4.51
N TYR A 21 -12.69 -3.19 5.02
CA TYR A 21 -12.36 -2.59 6.31
C TYR A 21 -12.77 -1.11 6.39
N LEU A 22 -12.49 -0.33 5.34
CA LEU A 22 -12.84 1.09 5.31
C LEU A 22 -14.36 1.30 5.23
N LEU A 23 -15.06 0.55 4.38
CA LEU A 23 -16.51 0.63 4.26
C LEU A 23 -17.21 0.26 5.57
N GLU A 24 -16.79 -0.82 6.23
CA GLU A 24 -17.33 -1.27 7.52
C GLU A 24 -17.07 -0.27 8.65
N ARG A 25 -16.06 0.59 8.50
CA ARG A 25 -15.74 1.66 9.44
C ARG A 25 -16.41 3.00 9.13
N GLY A 26 -17.29 3.02 8.14
CA GLY A 26 -18.09 4.20 7.81
C GLY A 26 -17.37 5.25 6.96
N PHE A 27 -16.28 4.87 6.29
CA PHE A 27 -15.66 5.72 5.27
C PHE A 27 -16.46 5.65 3.97
N GLU A 28 -16.51 6.76 3.23
CA GLU A 28 -16.88 6.74 1.83
C GLU A 28 -15.65 6.29 1.01
N VAL A 29 -15.80 5.28 0.16
CA VAL A 29 -14.68 4.70 -0.58
C VAL A 29 -14.92 4.76 -2.08
N ILE A 30 -13.99 5.40 -2.79
CA ILE A 30 -13.94 5.38 -4.24
C ILE A 30 -12.86 4.40 -4.66
N VAL A 31 -13.21 3.38 -5.44
CA VAL A 31 -12.23 2.44 -6.01
C VAL A 31 -12.05 2.73 -7.48
N ALA A 32 -10.87 3.18 -7.85
CA ALA A 32 -10.53 3.53 -9.24
C ALA A 32 -9.66 2.43 -9.88
N SER A 33 -10.11 1.88 -11.01
CA SER A 33 -9.45 0.77 -11.69
C SER A 33 -9.68 0.80 -13.20
N ARG A 34 -8.75 0.24 -13.97
CA ARG A 34 -8.95 0.01 -15.42
C ARG A 34 -10.16 -0.90 -15.69
N THR A 35 -10.38 -1.87 -14.83
CA THR A 35 -11.50 -2.81 -14.94
C THR A 35 -12.52 -2.47 -13.86
N VAL A 36 -13.54 -1.70 -14.23
CA VAL A 36 -14.57 -1.20 -13.30
C VAL A 36 -15.29 -2.35 -12.59
N SER A 37 -15.60 -3.42 -13.28
CA SER A 37 -16.28 -4.59 -12.69
C SER A 37 -15.49 -5.23 -11.52
N ARG A 38 -14.15 -5.15 -11.52
CA ARG A 38 -13.35 -5.57 -10.37
C ARG A 38 -13.53 -4.63 -9.17
N ALA A 39 -13.59 -3.33 -9.41
CA ALA A 39 -13.85 -2.34 -8.36
C ALA A 39 -15.27 -2.52 -7.78
N GLU A 40 -16.27 -2.74 -8.62
CA GLU A 40 -17.65 -3.06 -8.22
C GLU A 40 -17.70 -4.31 -7.35
N ALA A 41 -16.99 -5.38 -7.73
CA ALA A 41 -16.92 -6.62 -6.96
C ALA A 41 -16.24 -6.44 -5.58
N LEU A 42 -15.32 -5.49 -5.43
CA LEU A 42 -14.70 -5.16 -4.13
C LEU A 42 -15.67 -4.43 -3.23
N ILE A 43 -16.45 -3.51 -3.79
CA ILE A 43 -17.46 -2.70 -3.09
C ILE A 43 -18.69 -3.55 -2.71
N ASP A 44 -19.07 -4.49 -3.59
CA ASP A 44 -20.15 -5.47 -3.37
C ASP A 44 -21.49 -4.80 -2.97
N GLY A 45 -21.87 -3.77 -3.71
CA GLY A 45 -23.13 -3.05 -3.52
C GLY A 45 -23.20 -2.18 -2.27
N HIS A 46 -22.11 -1.98 -1.53
CA HIS A 46 -22.11 -1.16 -0.33
C HIS A 46 -22.46 0.31 -0.66
N PRO A 47 -23.44 0.96 0.03
CA PRO A 47 -23.94 2.29 -0.35
C PRO A 47 -22.90 3.41 -0.24
N ALA A 48 -21.88 3.26 0.61
CA ALA A 48 -20.77 4.20 0.73
C ALA A 48 -19.61 3.91 -0.22
N GLY A 49 -19.74 2.94 -1.14
CA GLY A 49 -18.75 2.57 -2.12
C GLY A 49 -19.09 3.06 -3.53
N ARG A 50 -18.09 3.52 -4.29
CA ARG A 50 -18.23 3.93 -5.69
C ARG A 50 -17.08 3.38 -6.54
N ALA A 51 -17.39 2.70 -7.63
CA ALA A 51 -16.42 2.24 -8.61
C ALA A 51 -16.26 3.25 -9.74
N VAL A 52 -15.03 3.51 -10.17
CA VAL A 52 -14.70 4.47 -11.24
C VAL A 52 -13.67 3.88 -12.20
N ALA A 53 -13.87 4.13 -13.50
CA ALA A 53 -12.86 3.83 -14.51
C ALA A 53 -11.66 4.79 -14.35
N PHE A 54 -10.44 4.24 -14.28
CA PHE A 54 -9.23 5.03 -14.24
C PHE A 54 -8.07 4.28 -14.90
N GLN A 55 -7.38 4.98 -15.77
CA GLN A 55 -6.16 4.49 -16.43
C GLN A 55 -5.00 5.40 -16.03
N VAL A 56 -3.98 4.81 -15.42
CA VAL A 56 -2.82 5.57 -14.87
C VAL A 56 -2.00 6.25 -15.98
N GLU A 57 -2.12 5.80 -17.22
CA GLU A 57 -1.53 6.44 -18.39
C GLU A 57 -2.13 7.84 -18.67
N GLN A 58 -3.31 8.11 -18.13
CA GLN A 58 -4.01 9.40 -18.18
C GLN A 58 -4.01 9.99 -16.76
N ILE A 59 -2.83 10.31 -16.24
CA ILE A 59 -2.67 10.70 -14.84
C ILE A 59 -3.47 11.95 -14.45
N GLU A 60 -3.75 12.85 -15.40
CA GLU A 60 -4.56 14.06 -15.19
C GLU A 60 -6.03 13.72 -14.84
N ALA A 61 -6.52 12.56 -15.29
CA ALA A 61 -7.85 12.08 -14.91
C ALA A 61 -7.98 11.75 -13.42
N LEU A 62 -6.87 11.74 -12.68
CA LEU A 62 -6.85 11.58 -11.23
C LEU A 62 -7.33 12.86 -10.49
N ASP A 63 -7.15 14.04 -11.07
CA ASP A 63 -7.41 15.30 -10.40
C ASP A 63 -8.84 15.47 -9.90
N PRO A 64 -9.87 15.23 -10.71
CA PRO A 64 -11.24 15.34 -10.24
C PRO A 64 -11.55 14.32 -9.12
N LEU A 65 -10.93 13.14 -9.13
CA LEU A 65 -11.10 12.15 -8.09
C LEU A 65 -10.41 12.57 -6.79
N LEU A 66 -9.20 13.14 -6.88
CA LEU A 66 -8.48 13.67 -5.72
C LEU A 66 -9.22 14.87 -5.10
N ALA A 67 -9.86 15.70 -5.91
CA ALA A 67 -10.61 16.85 -5.41
C ALA A 67 -11.78 16.46 -4.48
N GLU A 68 -12.34 15.26 -4.65
CA GLU A 68 -13.49 14.76 -3.91
C GLU A 68 -13.11 14.08 -2.57
N VAL A 69 -11.83 13.74 -2.33
CA VAL A 69 -11.42 12.86 -1.22
C VAL A 69 -10.47 13.56 -0.25
N ASP A 70 -10.35 13.01 0.95
CA ASP A 70 -9.38 13.45 1.96
C ASP A 70 -8.03 12.75 1.79
N LEU A 71 -8.03 11.49 1.35
CA LEU A 71 -6.89 10.60 1.29
C LEU A 71 -6.91 9.76 0.02
N ALA A 72 -5.76 9.58 -0.61
CA ALA A 72 -5.54 8.58 -1.64
C ALA A 72 -4.70 7.41 -1.10
N VAL A 73 -5.07 6.19 -1.48
CA VAL A 73 -4.28 4.97 -1.25
C VAL A 73 -3.88 4.41 -2.60
N SER A 74 -2.59 4.34 -2.87
CA SER A 74 -2.09 3.81 -4.13
C SER A 74 -1.64 2.36 -3.98
N LEU A 75 -2.41 1.45 -4.61
CA LEU A 75 -2.08 0.03 -4.80
C LEU A 75 -1.62 -0.24 -6.24
N LEU A 76 -1.19 0.80 -6.94
CA LEU A 76 -0.62 0.71 -8.28
C LEU A 76 0.80 0.10 -8.22
N PRO A 77 1.39 -0.29 -9.35
CA PRO A 77 2.80 -0.67 -9.39
C PRO A 77 3.72 0.44 -8.86
N ALA A 78 4.77 0.07 -8.13
CA ALA A 78 5.64 0.99 -7.38
C ALA A 78 6.15 2.20 -8.20
N HIS A 79 6.51 1.98 -9.48
CA HIS A 79 6.99 3.04 -10.36
C HIS A 79 5.95 4.14 -10.67
N ARG A 80 4.67 3.92 -10.34
CA ARG A 80 3.58 4.89 -10.54
C ARG A 80 3.29 5.73 -9.29
N HIS A 81 3.80 5.35 -8.12
CA HIS A 81 3.49 6.07 -6.88
C HIS A 81 3.95 7.52 -6.89
N VAL A 82 5.11 7.81 -7.49
CA VAL A 82 5.66 9.19 -7.56
C VAL A 82 4.76 10.12 -8.39
N GLU A 83 4.17 9.62 -9.48
CA GLU A 83 3.22 10.40 -10.30
C GLU A 83 1.97 10.75 -9.47
N VAL A 84 1.42 9.74 -8.76
CA VAL A 84 0.28 9.95 -7.86
C VAL A 84 0.63 10.92 -6.73
N ALA A 85 1.82 10.78 -6.12
CA ALA A 85 2.28 11.64 -5.05
C ALA A 85 2.37 13.12 -5.47
N ARG A 86 2.88 13.40 -6.68
CA ARG A 86 2.92 14.75 -7.23
C ARG A 86 1.52 15.35 -7.41
N ARG A 87 0.54 14.56 -7.84
CA ARG A 87 -0.85 15.03 -7.95
C ARG A 87 -1.48 15.26 -6.58
N CYS A 88 -1.23 14.35 -5.62
CA CYS A 88 -1.68 14.52 -4.23
C CYS A 88 -1.09 15.80 -3.61
N LEU A 89 0.20 16.07 -3.82
CA LEU A 89 0.85 17.28 -3.34
C LEU A 89 0.21 18.55 -3.95
N ALA A 90 0.04 18.56 -5.27
CA ALA A 90 -0.55 19.70 -5.99
C ALA A 90 -2.00 20.00 -5.54
N LEU A 91 -2.78 18.97 -5.22
CA LEU A 91 -4.17 19.08 -4.82
C LEU A 91 -4.39 19.03 -3.29
N GLN A 92 -3.30 19.07 -2.53
CA GLN A 92 -3.32 19.09 -1.06
C GLN A 92 -4.08 17.88 -0.48
N ARG A 93 -3.68 16.66 -0.90
CA ARG A 93 -4.27 15.40 -0.43
C ARG A 93 -3.22 14.52 0.24
N HIS A 94 -3.62 13.84 1.29
CA HIS A 94 -2.80 12.82 1.93
C HIS A 94 -2.62 11.60 1.01
N LEU A 95 -1.50 10.89 1.16
CA LEU A 95 -1.21 9.69 0.37
C LEU A 95 -0.71 8.55 1.27
N VAL A 96 -1.20 7.35 0.98
CA VAL A 96 -0.66 6.09 1.52
C VAL A 96 -0.25 5.19 0.37
N THR A 97 0.91 4.54 0.47
CA THR A 97 1.38 3.53 -0.48
C THR A 97 1.87 2.27 0.23
N THR A 98 1.92 1.16 -0.48
CA THR A 98 2.37 -0.14 0.05
C THR A 98 3.81 -0.49 -0.33
N SER A 99 4.49 0.38 -1.07
CA SER A 99 5.83 0.11 -1.60
C SER A 99 6.91 0.83 -0.81
N TYR A 100 8.14 0.33 -0.93
CA TYR A 100 9.35 0.98 -0.39
C TYR A 100 9.49 2.42 -0.88
N VAL A 101 10.05 3.28 -0.02
CA VAL A 101 10.37 4.66 -0.37
C VAL A 101 11.47 4.67 -1.43
N SER A 102 11.12 5.08 -2.65
CA SER A 102 12.13 5.36 -3.68
C SER A 102 12.80 6.72 -3.43
N PRO A 103 14.02 6.97 -3.95
CA PRO A 103 14.66 8.29 -3.87
C PRO A 103 13.73 9.42 -4.33
N ALA A 104 13.07 9.25 -5.47
CA ALA A 104 12.14 10.25 -6.00
C ALA A 104 10.87 10.44 -5.14
N MET A 105 10.47 9.46 -4.34
CA MET A 105 9.40 9.62 -3.34
C MET A 105 9.93 10.36 -2.11
N GLY A 106 11.16 10.05 -1.67
CA GLY A 106 11.84 10.77 -0.58
C GLY A 106 11.98 12.26 -0.85
N ASP A 107 12.35 12.65 -2.09
CA ASP A 107 12.48 14.06 -2.51
C ASP A 107 11.16 14.87 -2.38
N LEU A 108 10.01 14.20 -2.32
CA LEU A 108 8.72 14.84 -2.08
C LEU A 108 8.38 14.97 -0.59
N GLY A 109 9.13 14.31 0.30
CA GLY A 109 8.84 14.24 1.73
C GLY A 109 8.81 15.61 2.40
N ASP A 110 9.85 16.43 2.19
CA ASP A 110 9.94 17.78 2.77
C ASP A 110 8.84 18.70 2.25
N GLN A 111 8.48 18.58 0.97
CA GLN A 111 7.41 19.36 0.37
C GLN A 111 6.06 18.97 0.95
N ALA A 112 5.81 17.66 1.15
CA ALA A 112 4.58 17.16 1.77
C ALA A 112 4.49 17.64 3.23
N ALA A 113 5.56 17.53 4.00
CA ALA A 113 5.62 17.99 5.39
C ALA A 113 5.38 19.50 5.49
N ALA A 114 6.01 20.32 4.65
CA ALA A 114 5.80 21.76 4.60
C ALA A 114 4.35 22.14 4.24
N ALA A 115 3.68 21.31 3.44
CA ALA A 115 2.27 21.48 3.09
C ALA A 115 1.29 20.92 4.16
N GLY A 116 1.80 20.36 5.27
CA GLY A 116 0.98 19.72 6.30
C GLY A 116 0.33 18.40 5.83
N LEU A 117 0.92 17.76 4.82
CA LEU A 117 0.40 16.52 4.25
C LEU A 117 1.13 15.30 4.82
N LEU A 118 0.38 14.23 5.02
CA LEU A 118 0.94 12.92 5.33
C LEU A 118 1.15 12.13 4.03
N PHE A 119 2.42 11.80 3.73
CA PHE A 119 2.78 10.80 2.72
C PHE A 119 3.35 9.59 3.45
N LEU A 120 2.49 8.59 3.67
CA LEU A 120 2.84 7.38 4.40
C LEU A 120 3.08 6.24 3.41
N ASN A 121 4.33 5.86 3.29
CA ASN A 121 4.76 4.76 2.45
C ASN A 121 4.95 3.48 3.28
N GLU A 122 5.24 2.37 2.62
CA GLU A 122 5.58 1.11 3.29
C GLU A 122 4.46 0.55 4.18
N CYS A 123 3.20 0.78 3.76
CA CYS A 123 2.00 0.32 4.47
C CYS A 123 1.46 -0.99 3.89
N GLY A 124 2.33 -2.00 3.75
CA GLY A 124 2.00 -3.33 3.27
C GLY A 124 2.25 -4.42 4.30
N LEU A 125 2.50 -5.63 3.81
CA LEU A 125 2.98 -6.74 4.61
C LEU A 125 4.50 -6.63 4.79
N ASP A 126 5.22 -6.57 3.67
CA ASP A 126 6.65 -6.31 3.52
C ASP A 126 6.83 -5.45 2.24
N PRO A 127 7.09 -4.17 2.45
CA PRO A 127 7.35 -3.44 3.70
C PRO A 127 6.06 -3.08 4.47
N GLY A 128 6.10 -3.19 5.78
CA GLY A 128 5.03 -2.69 6.67
C GLY A 128 4.86 -3.49 7.96
N ILE A 129 3.96 -4.47 7.98
CA ILE A 129 3.62 -5.23 9.18
C ILE A 129 4.83 -5.97 9.76
N ASP A 130 5.69 -6.51 8.91
CA ASP A 130 6.95 -7.16 9.31
C ASP A 130 7.85 -6.22 10.11
N HIS A 131 8.05 -4.99 9.63
CA HIS A 131 8.84 -3.96 10.31
C HIS A 131 8.19 -3.52 11.63
N MET A 132 6.87 -3.31 11.65
CA MET A 132 6.14 -2.92 12.85
C MET A 132 6.19 -4.00 13.92
N SER A 133 6.05 -5.28 13.55
CA SER A 133 6.15 -6.40 14.49
C SER A 133 7.57 -6.57 15.02
N ALA A 134 8.58 -6.42 14.16
CA ALA A 134 9.99 -6.44 14.58
C ALA A 134 10.30 -5.35 15.60
N MET A 135 9.86 -4.11 15.32
CA MET A 135 10.07 -2.98 16.23
C MET A 135 9.33 -3.17 17.56
N GLN A 136 8.12 -3.73 17.55
CA GLN A 136 7.39 -4.04 18.77
C GLN A 136 8.19 -4.98 19.68
N ASP A 137 8.81 -6.02 19.12
CA ASP A 137 9.62 -6.96 19.90
C ASP A 137 10.93 -6.33 20.37
N ILE A 138 11.61 -5.56 19.51
CA ILE A 138 12.84 -4.84 19.85
C ILE A 138 12.60 -3.84 20.98
N ASP A 139 11.53 -3.06 20.89
CA ASP A 139 11.19 -2.05 21.90
C ASP A 139 10.80 -2.68 23.22
N ARG A 140 10.09 -3.81 23.22
CA ARG A 140 9.78 -4.58 24.42
C ARG A 140 11.06 -5.05 25.12
N VAL A 141 11.99 -5.68 24.40
CA VAL A 141 13.27 -6.14 24.98
C VAL A 141 14.06 -5.00 25.58
N LYS A 142 14.13 -3.84 24.89
CA LYS A 142 14.84 -2.65 25.40
C LYS A 142 14.15 -2.07 26.64
N ALA A 143 12.82 -2.00 26.66
CA ALA A 143 12.06 -1.50 27.81
C ALA A 143 12.27 -2.36 29.07
N ASP A 144 12.45 -3.67 28.88
CA ASP A 144 12.77 -4.62 29.96
C ASP A 144 14.26 -4.59 30.38
N GLY A 145 15.06 -3.63 29.84
CA GLY A 145 16.49 -3.49 30.15
C GLY A 145 17.38 -4.49 29.40
N GLY A 146 16.84 -5.20 28.43
CA GLY A 146 17.58 -6.16 27.61
C GLY A 146 18.36 -5.48 26.47
N ARG A 147 19.22 -6.29 25.83
CA ARG A 147 19.99 -5.90 24.64
C ARG A 147 19.72 -6.86 23.51
N ILE A 148 19.54 -6.34 22.30
CA ILE A 148 19.42 -7.16 21.09
C ILE A 148 20.83 -7.66 20.72
N ALA A 149 21.01 -8.97 20.75
CA ALA A 149 22.25 -9.64 20.38
C ALA A 149 22.24 -10.15 18.91
N GLY A 150 21.05 -10.40 18.37
CA GLY A 150 20.86 -10.82 16.99
C GLY A 150 19.41 -10.62 16.59
N PHE A 151 19.18 -10.41 15.30
CA PHE A 151 17.85 -10.26 14.73
C PHE A 151 17.81 -10.90 13.34
N THR A 152 16.80 -11.71 13.09
CA THR A 152 16.56 -12.30 11.78
C THR A 152 15.07 -12.22 11.47
N SER A 153 14.72 -11.67 10.34
CA SER A 153 13.34 -11.58 9.87
C SER A 153 13.14 -12.40 8.60
N TRP A 154 12.03 -13.12 8.54
CA TRP A 154 11.61 -13.89 7.38
C TRP A 154 10.20 -13.47 6.99
N CYS A 155 10.04 -13.04 5.74
CA CYS A 155 8.73 -12.71 5.19
C CYS A 155 8.55 -13.42 3.85
N GLY A 156 7.39 -14.07 3.68
CA GLY A 156 7.06 -14.76 2.43
C GLY A 156 5.57 -15.07 2.33
N GLY A 157 5.04 -14.99 1.11
CA GLY A 157 3.67 -15.38 0.80
C GLY A 157 3.62 -16.81 0.25
N LEU A 158 3.34 -17.79 1.09
CA LEU A 158 3.18 -19.19 0.68
C LEU A 158 1.68 -19.56 0.64
N PRO A 159 1.27 -20.47 -0.26
CA PRO A 159 -0.08 -21.02 -0.23
C PRO A 159 -0.30 -21.80 1.07
N ALA A 160 -1.52 -21.78 1.60
CA ALA A 160 -1.90 -22.67 2.69
C ALA A 160 -1.75 -24.14 2.25
N ALA A 161 -1.59 -25.05 3.22
CA ALA A 161 -1.28 -26.46 2.94
C ALA A 161 -2.27 -27.10 1.99
N GLU A 162 -3.56 -26.82 2.17
CA GLU A 162 -4.67 -27.32 1.33
C GLU A 162 -4.70 -26.71 -0.08
N ALA A 163 -4.05 -25.58 -0.28
CA ALA A 163 -3.93 -24.89 -1.56
C ALA A 163 -2.58 -25.12 -2.24
N ASN A 164 -1.70 -25.93 -1.64
CA ASN A 164 -0.35 -26.21 -2.11
C ASN A 164 -0.34 -27.42 -3.07
N ASP A 165 -0.90 -27.24 -4.26
CA ASP A 165 -1.25 -28.27 -5.22
C ASP A 165 -0.35 -28.27 -6.48
N ASN A 166 0.79 -27.62 -6.44
CA ASN A 166 1.72 -27.57 -7.56
C ASN A 166 3.17 -27.88 -7.14
N PRO A 167 4.06 -28.35 -8.07
CA PRO A 167 5.42 -28.79 -7.73
C PRO A 167 6.35 -27.67 -7.25
N TRP A 168 5.96 -26.38 -7.42
CA TRP A 168 6.74 -25.25 -6.97
C TRP A 168 6.46 -24.88 -5.52
N HIS A 169 5.40 -25.42 -4.90
CA HIS A 169 4.91 -25.05 -3.58
C HIS A 169 4.71 -23.54 -3.43
N TYR A 170 4.36 -22.87 -4.53
CA TYR A 170 4.19 -21.42 -4.60
C TYR A 170 3.01 -21.04 -5.49
N LYS A 171 2.28 -20.00 -5.08
CA LYS A 171 1.23 -19.33 -5.88
C LYS A 171 1.37 -17.81 -5.74
N PHE A 172 1.13 -17.09 -6.81
CA PHE A 172 1.14 -15.64 -6.77
C PHE A 172 -0.05 -15.12 -5.95
N SER A 173 0.23 -14.49 -4.81
CA SER A 173 -0.74 -13.83 -3.94
C SER A 173 -0.82 -12.32 -4.16
N TRP A 174 0.11 -11.74 -4.94
CA TRP A 174 0.18 -10.35 -5.33
C TRP A 174 0.65 -10.22 -6.79
N ALA A 175 1.07 -9.02 -7.24
CA ALA A 175 1.42 -8.76 -8.63
C ALA A 175 2.56 -9.68 -9.13
N PRO A 176 2.34 -10.62 -10.07
CA PRO A 176 3.35 -11.59 -10.49
C PRO A 176 4.65 -10.95 -11.00
N ARG A 177 4.55 -9.85 -11.76
CA ARG A 177 5.72 -9.09 -12.21
C ARG A 177 6.52 -8.53 -11.03
N GLY A 178 5.84 -8.09 -9.96
CA GLY A 178 6.48 -7.58 -8.76
C GLY A 178 7.33 -8.64 -8.07
N VAL A 179 6.84 -9.89 -7.99
CA VAL A 179 7.58 -11.03 -7.43
C VAL A 179 8.88 -11.27 -8.21
N LEU A 180 8.81 -11.26 -9.54
CA LEU A 180 9.99 -11.47 -10.39
C LEU A 180 11.01 -10.32 -10.26
N VAL A 181 10.54 -9.07 -10.19
CA VAL A 181 11.40 -7.89 -10.02
C VAL A 181 12.05 -7.89 -8.64
N ALA A 182 11.33 -8.28 -7.59
CA ALA A 182 11.87 -8.35 -6.23
C ALA A 182 13.12 -9.24 -6.14
N ALA A 183 13.20 -10.32 -6.91
CA ALA A 183 14.36 -11.19 -6.97
C ALA A 183 15.63 -10.53 -7.55
N THR A 184 15.50 -9.36 -8.18
CA THR A 184 16.62 -8.60 -8.76
C THR A 184 17.03 -7.39 -7.94
N ASN A 185 16.32 -7.12 -6.84
CA ASN A 185 16.65 -6.01 -5.95
C ASN A 185 17.96 -6.28 -5.19
N PRO A 186 18.79 -5.25 -4.97
CA PRO A 186 19.92 -5.38 -4.08
C PRO A 186 19.44 -5.67 -2.65
N ALA A 187 20.24 -6.39 -1.88
CA ALA A 187 20.02 -6.66 -0.48
C ALA A 187 21.25 -6.27 0.34
N ALA A 188 21.03 -5.93 1.60
CA ALA A 188 22.09 -5.66 2.56
C ALA A 188 21.75 -6.34 3.89
N TRP A 189 22.75 -6.84 4.57
CA TRP A 189 22.65 -7.40 5.91
C TRP A 189 23.89 -7.03 6.72
N LEU A 190 23.79 -7.12 8.03
CA LEU A 190 24.88 -6.91 8.95
C LEU A 190 25.26 -8.25 9.59
N GLU A 191 26.54 -8.59 9.55
CA GLU A 191 27.11 -9.79 10.13
C GLU A 191 28.34 -9.37 10.94
N ASP A 192 28.42 -9.87 12.18
CA ASP A 192 29.54 -9.61 13.12
C ASP A 192 29.78 -8.11 13.48
N GLY A 193 28.80 -7.27 13.34
CA GLY A 193 28.80 -5.86 13.80
C GLY A 193 29.13 -4.84 12.72
#